data_72acfd8866899b750af37369fbc4df48
#
_entry.id   72acfd8866899b750af37369fbc4df48
#
_cell.length_a   1.000
_cell.length_b   1.000
_cell.length_c   1.000
_cell.angle_alpha   90.00
_cell.angle_beta   90.00
_cell.angle_gamma   90.00
#
_symmetry.space_group_name_H-M   'P 1'
#
loop_
_entity.id
_entity.type
_entity.pdbx_description
1 polymer ?
#
loop_
_entity_poly.entity_id
_entity_poly.type
_entity_poly.pdbx_seq_one_letter_code
_entity_poly.pdbx_strand_id
1 'polypeptide(L)'
;MQNLVILGASGSIGQSTLKVLRHNPGRWQVLALTAARSVDAMLRDCLEFSPRFAVMVDEGAASELAGRLKAHGSTTRVLSGQAALCDVAAHPDAHSVMAAIVGAAGLAPTMAAVRAGKRILLANKEALVMSGAFFMEAVREHGAELLPIDSEHNAIFQCLPVDVQRQPGFCDLAGAGISKILLTGSGGPFRYADVGELHHVTPAQAIAHPNWSMGAKISVDSATMMNKGLEYIEARWLFNAAPEQIQVVIHPQSVIHSMVQYKDGSALAQLGNPDMCTPIAHALAYPERIESGVEPLDFFSVGEFSFIRPDYERYPCLALAMSACQQGQGATTSLNAANEEAVAAFLAERIGFMDIARVNESVMAELGSSAAGSLADLIALDGTARARAQQLIKELAV
;
A
#
# COMPACT_ATOMS: atom_id res chain seq x y z
N MET A 1 -4.72 -26.39 -7.42
CA MET A 1 -4.35 -25.56 -6.25
C MET A 1 -3.33 -24.54 -6.73
N GLN A 2 -3.52 -23.26 -6.42
CA GLN A 2 -2.57 -22.19 -6.83
C GLN A 2 -1.52 -21.98 -5.74
N ASN A 3 -0.27 -21.80 -6.14
CA ASN A 3 0.82 -21.51 -5.21
C ASN A 3 0.94 -20.01 -4.96
N LEU A 4 0.92 -19.62 -3.69
CA LEU A 4 0.98 -18.24 -3.23
C LEU A 4 2.29 -17.99 -2.47
N VAL A 5 2.98 -16.90 -2.81
CA VAL A 5 4.07 -16.32 -2.02
C VAL A 5 3.51 -15.12 -1.26
N ILE A 6 3.82 -15.02 0.05
CA ILE A 6 3.41 -13.88 0.87
C ILE A 6 4.67 -13.13 1.32
N LEU A 7 4.91 -11.99 0.68
CA LEU A 7 5.96 -11.04 1.07
C LEU A 7 5.43 -10.20 2.23
N GLY A 8 6.10 -10.26 3.40
CA GLY A 8 5.65 -9.55 4.60
C GLY A 8 4.55 -10.27 5.37
N ALA A 9 4.65 -11.60 5.52
CA ALA A 9 3.64 -12.45 6.16
C ALA A 9 3.29 -12.05 7.60
N SER A 10 4.26 -11.55 8.38
CA SER A 10 4.04 -11.12 9.77
C SER A 10 3.36 -9.75 9.90
N GLY A 11 3.20 -9.01 8.82
CA GLY A 11 2.50 -7.72 8.79
C GLY A 11 0.97 -7.89 8.73
N SER A 12 0.25 -6.77 8.86
CA SER A 12 -1.23 -6.73 8.88
C SER A 12 -1.83 -7.39 7.62
N ILE A 13 -1.37 -7.04 6.43
CA ILE A 13 -1.87 -7.60 5.16
C ILE A 13 -1.51 -9.08 5.04
N GLY A 14 -0.29 -9.48 5.43
CA GLY A 14 0.11 -10.88 5.46
C GLY A 14 -0.79 -11.72 6.35
N GLN A 15 -1.07 -11.27 7.57
CA GLN A 15 -1.96 -11.95 8.51
C GLN A 15 -3.41 -11.99 8.03
N SER A 16 -3.90 -10.90 7.43
CA SER A 16 -5.23 -10.88 6.81
C SER A 16 -5.31 -11.83 5.61
N THR A 17 -4.22 -11.96 4.83
CA THR A 17 -4.14 -12.96 3.75
C THR A 17 -4.27 -14.38 4.31
N LEU A 18 -3.51 -14.71 5.35
CA LEU A 18 -3.59 -16.04 6.00
C LEU A 18 -4.99 -16.29 6.59
N LYS A 19 -5.65 -15.24 7.14
CA LYS A 19 -7.05 -15.35 7.61
C LYS A 19 -8.00 -15.72 6.47
N VAL A 20 -7.89 -15.09 5.29
CA VAL A 20 -8.71 -15.44 4.11
C VAL A 20 -8.43 -16.86 3.64
N LEU A 21 -7.16 -17.32 3.66
CA LEU A 21 -6.84 -18.69 3.28
C LEU A 21 -7.48 -19.73 4.21
N ARG A 22 -7.59 -19.46 5.53
CA ARG A 22 -8.28 -20.33 6.50
C ARG A 22 -9.76 -20.51 6.19
N HIS A 23 -10.42 -19.46 5.69
CA HIS A 23 -11.82 -19.54 5.25
C HIS A 23 -12.00 -20.29 3.92
N ASN A 24 -10.93 -20.50 3.15
CA ASN A 24 -10.98 -21.13 1.83
C ASN A 24 -9.99 -22.30 1.71
N PRO A 25 -10.11 -23.35 2.53
CA PRO A 25 -9.17 -24.46 2.55
C PRO A 25 -9.11 -25.18 1.20
N GLY A 26 -7.89 -25.55 0.79
CA GLY A 26 -7.66 -26.33 -0.44
C GLY A 26 -7.63 -25.54 -1.74
N ARG A 27 -7.88 -24.22 -1.74
CA ARG A 27 -7.80 -23.39 -2.96
C ARG A 27 -6.36 -22.93 -3.26
N TRP A 28 -5.61 -22.56 -2.23
CA TRP A 28 -4.22 -22.11 -2.34
C TRP A 28 -3.30 -22.98 -1.49
N GLN A 29 -2.07 -23.12 -1.96
CA GLN A 29 -0.94 -23.62 -1.21
C GLN A 29 0.04 -22.47 -0.97
N VAL A 30 0.46 -22.29 0.27
CA VAL A 30 1.48 -21.32 0.59
C VAL A 30 2.84 -21.89 0.17
N LEU A 31 3.45 -21.31 -0.87
CA LEU A 31 4.77 -21.69 -1.35
C LEU A 31 5.87 -21.10 -0.46
N ALA A 32 5.73 -19.81 -0.12
CA ALA A 32 6.69 -19.11 0.73
C ALA A 32 6.01 -18.09 1.63
N LEU A 33 6.53 -17.98 2.85
CA LEU A 33 6.25 -16.91 3.80
C LEU A 33 7.53 -16.10 4.03
N THR A 34 7.43 -14.79 4.13
CA THR A 34 8.59 -13.94 4.38
C THR A 34 8.34 -12.94 5.51
N ALA A 35 9.38 -12.64 6.29
CA ALA A 35 9.36 -11.61 7.32
C ALA A 35 10.77 -11.02 7.54
N ALA A 36 10.87 -9.89 8.25
CA ALA A 36 12.16 -9.30 8.60
C ALA A 36 12.81 -10.04 9.80
N ARG A 37 12.18 -9.99 10.99
CA ARG A 37 12.72 -10.48 12.26
C ARG A 37 11.72 -11.25 13.13
N SER A 38 10.46 -11.31 12.77
CA SER A 38 9.35 -11.82 13.58
C SER A 38 9.34 -13.36 13.64
N VAL A 39 10.28 -13.97 14.38
CA VAL A 39 10.49 -15.43 14.43
C VAL A 39 9.24 -16.16 14.96
N ASP A 40 8.62 -15.68 16.06
CA ASP A 40 7.46 -16.36 16.67
C ASP A 40 6.26 -16.40 15.74
N ALA A 41 5.97 -15.30 15.06
CA ALA A 41 4.88 -15.25 14.07
C ALA A 41 5.17 -16.21 12.91
N MET A 42 6.40 -16.17 12.37
CA MET A 42 6.80 -17.04 11.26
C MET A 42 6.78 -18.52 11.65
N LEU A 43 7.21 -18.87 12.86
CA LEU A 43 7.15 -20.25 13.34
C LEU A 43 5.71 -20.76 13.36
N ARG A 44 4.79 -20.01 13.99
CA ARG A 44 3.37 -20.36 14.06
C ARG A 44 2.79 -20.54 12.66
N ASP A 45 3.00 -19.58 11.77
CA ASP A 45 2.42 -19.58 10.44
C ASP A 45 3.05 -20.67 9.54
N CYS A 46 4.36 -20.98 9.71
CA CYS A 46 5.00 -22.11 9.03
C CYS A 46 4.49 -23.46 9.50
N LEU A 47 4.23 -23.64 10.79
CA LEU A 47 3.67 -24.89 11.31
C LEU A 47 2.24 -25.11 10.84
N GLU A 48 1.44 -24.06 10.70
CA GLU A 48 0.07 -24.12 10.23
C GLU A 48 -0.02 -24.37 8.72
N PHE A 49 0.67 -23.58 7.92
CA PHE A 49 0.53 -23.57 6.46
C PHE A 49 1.55 -24.46 5.74
N SER A 50 2.55 -24.97 6.45
CA SER A 50 3.58 -25.86 5.91
C SER A 50 4.18 -25.38 4.58
N PRO A 51 4.67 -24.12 4.48
CA PRO A 51 5.22 -23.60 3.25
C PRO A 51 6.51 -24.36 2.88
N ARG A 52 6.81 -24.40 1.58
CA ARG A 52 8.09 -24.96 1.11
C ARG A 52 9.28 -24.11 1.55
N PHE A 53 9.11 -22.78 1.58
CA PHE A 53 10.16 -21.83 1.97
C PHE A 53 9.67 -20.88 3.05
N ALA A 54 10.57 -20.50 3.95
CA ALA A 54 10.43 -19.38 4.87
C ALA A 54 11.64 -18.47 4.69
N VAL A 55 11.43 -17.17 4.47
CA VAL A 55 12.54 -16.22 4.30
C VAL A 55 12.53 -15.22 5.45
N MET A 56 13.66 -15.11 6.15
CA MET A 56 13.89 -14.02 7.10
C MET A 56 14.98 -13.10 6.55
N VAL A 57 14.73 -11.78 6.55
CA VAL A 57 15.74 -10.82 6.09
C VAL A 57 16.96 -10.83 7.00
N ASP A 58 16.75 -10.91 8.32
CA ASP A 58 17.78 -11.00 9.33
C ASP A 58 18.33 -12.44 9.42
N GLU A 59 19.65 -12.60 9.29
CA GLU A 59 20.31 -13.91 9.30
C GLU A 59 20.23 -14.62 10.66
N GLY A 60 20.28 -13.85 11.76
CA GLY A 60 20.13 -14.39 13.12
C GLY A 60 18.73 -14.96 13.33
N ALA A 61 17.70 -14.21 12.93
CA ALA A 61 16.30 -14.65 12.94
C ALA A 61 16.07 -15.87 12.04
N ALA A 62 16.74 -15.95 10.88
CA ALA A 62 16.67 -17.11 10.00
C ALA A 62 17.24 -18.36 10.66
N SER A 63 18.41 -18.24 11.31
CA SER A 63 19.05 -19.34 12.02
C SER A 63 18.18 -19.84 13.19
N GLU A 64 17.59 -18.92 13.96
CA GLU A 64 16.68 -19.26 15.05
C GLU A 64 15.44 -19.98 14.54
N LEU A 65 14.78 -19.44 13.51
CA LEU A 65 13.60 -20.04 12.90
C LEU A 65 13.88 -21.44 12.38
N ALA A 66 15.02 -21.66 11.70
CA ALA A 66 15.43 -22.94 11.17
C ALA A 66 15.59 -23.98 12.27
N GLY A 67 16.25 -23.62 13.38
CA GLY A 67 16.40 -24.48 14.56
C GLY A 67 15.06 -24.88 15.17
N ARG A 68 14.17 -23.92 15.35
CA ARG A 68 12.84 -24.14 15.93
C ARG A 68 11.93 -24.97 15.02
N LEU A 69 11.91 -24.72 13.72
CA LEU A 69 11.15 -25.54 12.75
C LEU A 69 11.64 -26.98 12.71
N LYS A 70 12.97 -27.19 12.75
CA LYS A 70 13.57 -28.53 12.81
C LYS A 70 13.16 -29.28 14.08
N ALA A 71 13.12 -28.60 15.23
CA ALA A 71 12.67 -29.20 16.50
C ALA A 71 11.21 -29.66 16.46
N HIS A 72 10.36 -29.02 15.61
CA HIS A 72 8.98 -29.43 15.39
C HIS A 72 8.81 -30.41 14.21
N GLY A 73 9.88 -30.91 13.62
CA GLY A 73 9.82 -31.85 12.48
C GLY A 73 9.34 -31.25 11.17
N SER A 74 9.35 -29.91 11.03
CA SER A 74 8.95 -29.24 9.80
C SER A 74 9.96 -29.46 8.67
N THR A 75 9.46 -29.61 7.44
CA THR A 75 10.26 -29.71 6.21
C THR A 75 10.47 -28.37 5.50
N THR A 76 9.95 -27.28 6.06
CA THR A 76 10.10 -25.93 5.51
C THR A 76 11.58 -25.54 5.46
N ARG A 77 12.05 -25.15 4.27
CA ARG A 77 13.41 -24.66 4.06
C ARG A 77 13.50 -23.17 4.42
N VAL A 78 14.36 -22.85 5.39
CA VAL A 78 14.60 -21.45 5.76
C VAL A 78 15.72 -20.86 4.92
N LEU A 79 15.48 -19.65 4.40
CA LEU A 79 16.43 -18.84 3.62
C LEU A 79 16.60 -17.49 4.32
N SER A 80 17.66 -16.75 3.97
CA SER A 80 17.92 -15.44 4.57
C SER A 80 18.32 -14.38 3.55
N GLY A 81 18.10 -13.12 3.90
CA GLY A 81 18.55 -11.94 3.17
C GLY A 81 17.62 -11.48 2.05
N GLN A 82 17.97 -10.31 1.50
CA GLN A 82 17.17 -9.64 0.45
C GLN A 82 17.13 -10.42 -0.88
N ALA A 83 18.22 -11.08 -1.25
CA ALA A 83 18.25 -11.89 -2.46
C ALA A 83 17.22 -13.02 -2.40
N ALA A 84 17.12 -13.69 -1.26
CA ALA A 84 16.16 -14.78 -1.07
C ALA A 84 14.69 -14.31 -1.17
N LEU A 85 14.37 -13.05 -0.82
CA LEU A 85 13.04 -12.48 -1.06
C LEU A 85 12.73 -12.41 -2.57
N CYS A 86 13.68 -11.96 -3.37
CA CYS A 86 13.53 -11.88 -4.82
C CYS A 86 13.41 -13.29 -5.44
N ASP A 87 14.23 -14.24 -4.96
CA ASP A 87 14.23 -15.62 -5.47
C ASP A 87 12.87 -16.31 -5.23
N VAL A 88 12.28 -16.19 -4.04
CA VAL A 88 10.96 -16.79 -3.76
C VAL A 88 9.85 -16.06 -4.48
N ALA A 89 9.93 -14.74 -4.64
CA ALA A 89 8.95 -13.94 -5.37
C ALA A 89 8.91 -14.31 -6.87
N ALA A 90 10.07 -14.58 -7.47
CA ALA A 90 10.21 -14.98 -8.87
C ALA A 90 10.18 -16.51 -9.08
N HIS A 91 9.96 -17.31 -8.01
CA HIS A 91 10.06 -18.76 -8.09
C HIS A 91 9.15 -19.32 -9.20
N PRO A 92 9.65 -20.28 -10.05
CA PRO A 92 8.87 -20.84 -11.17
C PRO A 92 7.51 -21.40 -10.75
N ASP A 93 7.45 -22.05 -9.58
CA ASP A 93 6.21 -22.65 -9.06
C ASP A 93 5.26 -21.62 -8.42
N ALA A 94 5.66 -20.36 -8.24
CA ALA A 94 4.77 -19.32 -7.74
C ALA A 94 3.79 -18.88 -8.84
N HIS A 95 2.50 -18.88 -8.54
CA HIS A 95 1.44 -18.36 -9.42
C HIS A 95 1.10 -16.93 -9.07
N SER A 96 0.96 -16.64 -7.79
CA SER A 96 0.59 -15.33 -7.25
C SER A 96 1.55 -14.89 -6.15
N VAL A 97 1.76 -13.58 -6.04
CA VAL A 97 2.59 -12.96 -5.02
C VAL A 97 1.80 -11.86 -4.31
N MET A 98 1.56 -12.02 -3.02
CA MET A 98 1.05 -10.95 -2.15
C MET A 98 2.22 -10.03 -1.80
N ALA A 99 2.25 -8.85 -2.40
CA ALA A 99 3.31 -7.86 -2.20
C ALA A 99 2.94 -6.92 -1.03
N ALA A 100 3.24 -7.34 0.20
CA ALA A 100 2.83 -6.66 1.43
C ALA A 100 4.00 -6.20 2.33
N ILE A 101 5.21 -6.09 1.79
CA ILE A 101 6.34 -5.43 2.47
C ILE A 101 6.14 -3.93 2.36
N VAL A 102 6.09 -3.23 3.49
CA VAL A 102 5.85 -1.78 3.58
C VAL A 102 7.08 -0.99 3.12
N GLY A 103 6.88 0.14 2.45
CA GLY A 103 7.91 1.09 2.07
C GLY A 103 8.78 0.63 0.90
N ALA A 104 9.88 1.35 0.66
CA ALA A 104 10.82 1.11 -0.44
C ALA A 104 11.42 -0.31 -0.44
N ALA A 105 11.52 -0.96 0.73
CA ALA A 105 12.07 -2.31 0.85
C ALA A 105 11.28 -3.39 0.08
N GLY A 106 10.01 -3.16 -0.18
CA GLY A 106 9.14 -4.06 -0.96
C GLY A 106 9.34 -3.96 -2.47
N LEU A 107 10.00 -2.92 -2.98
CA LEU A 107 10.10 -2.67 -4.42
C LEU A 107 10.88 -3.78 -5.15
N ALA A 108 12.06 -4.13 -4.68
CA ALA A 108 12.92 -5.11 -5.35
C ALA A 108 12.28 -6.51 -5.48
N PRO A 109 11.74 -7.14 -4.40
CA PRO A 109 11.09 -8.43 -4.53
C PRO A 109 9.78 -8.36 -5.35
N THR A 110 9.03 -7.26 -5.28
CA THR A 110 7.83 -7.08 -6.12
C THR A 110 8.21 -6.99 -7.60
N MET A 111 9.25 -6.24 -7.94
CA MET A 111 9.78 -6.17 -9.32
C MET A 111 10.32 -7.52 -9.82
N ALA A 112 10.92 -8.33 -8.94
CA ALA A 112 11.34 -9.68 -9.30
C ALA A 112 10.15 -10.56 -9.70
N ALA A 113 9.04 -10.47 -8.95
CA ALA A 113 7.80 -11.16 -9.29
C ALA A 113 7.17 -10.64 -10.59
N VAL A 114 7.16 -9.31 -10.81
CA VAL A 114 6.67 -8.69 -12.06
C VAL A 114 7.46 -9.20 -13.26
N ARG A 115 8.80 -9.16 -13.20
CA ARG A 115 9.68 -9.65 -14.29
C ARG A 115 9.55 -11.14 -14.54
N ALA A 116 9.09 -11.91 -13.56
CA ALA A 116 8.76 -13.33 -13.72
C ALA A 116 7.32 -13.59 -14.21
N GLY A 117 6.58 -12.53 -14.62
CA GLY A 117 5.24 -12.64 -15.19
C GLY A 117 4.19 -13.18 -14.21
N LYS A 118 4.33 -12.91 -12.91
CA LYS A 118 3.41 -13.44 -11.88
C LYS A 118 2.15 -12.59 -11.76
N ARG A 119 1.10 -13.17 -11.14
CA ARG A 119 -0.03 -12.40 -10.63
C ARG A 119 0.41 -11.68 -9.36
N ILE A 120 0.40 -10.35 -9.38
CA ILE A 120 0.81 -9.48 -8.27
C ILE A 120 -0.43 -8.95 -7.56
N LEU A 121 -0.56 -9.30 -6.29
CA LEU A 121 -1.56 -8.77 -5.37
C LEU A 121 -0.89 -7.60 -4.65
N LEU A 122 -1.05 -6.38 -5.18
CA LEU A 122 -0.26 -5.22 -4.78
C LEU A 122 -0.86 -4.53 -3.58
N ALA A 123 -0.23 -4.70 -2.41
CA ALA A 123 -0.55 -3.99 -1.18
C ALA A 123 0.51 -2.93 -0.80
N ASN A 124 1.67 -2.96 -1.44
CA ASN A 124 2.74 -1.97 -1.27
C ASN A 124 2.54 -0.83 -2.25
N LYS A 125 1.86 0.23 -1.82
CA LYS A 125 1.63 1.43 -2.65
C LYS A 125 2.91 2.19 -2.96
N GLU A 126 3.87 2.16 -2.07
CA GLU A 126 5.15 2.87 -2.21
C GLU A 126 5.93 2.40 -3.45
N ALA A 127 5.76 1.15 -3.87
CA ALA A 127 6.38 0.64 -5.10
C ALA A 127 5.92 1.43 -6.35
N LEU A 128 4.61 1.70 -6.49
CA LEU A 128 4.08 2.53 -7.58
C LEU A 128 4.38 4.01 -7.40
N VAL A 129 4.31 4.52 -6.18
CA VAL A 129 4.66 5.92 -5.88
C VAL A 129 6.09 6.22 -6.30
N MET A 130 7.05 5.35 -5.95
CA MET A 130 8.45 5.52 -6.26
C MET A 130 8.81 5.24 -7.72
N SER A 131 8.17 4.25 -8.35
CA SER A 131 8.66 3.71 -9.63
C SER A 131 7.56 3.49 -10.68
N GLY A 132 6.42 4.15 -10.56
CA GLY A 132 5.21 3.86 -11.34
C GLY A 132 5.43 3.67 -12.83
N ALA A 133 6.18 4.55 -13.52
CA ALA A 133 6.47 4.41 -14.95
C ALA A 133 7.24 3.11 -15.26
N PHE A 134 8.36 2.87 -14.57
CA PHE A 134 9.20 1.68 -14.77
C PHE A 134 8.48 0.41 -14.31
N PHE A 135 7.67 0.52 -13.25
CA PHE A 135 6.89 -0.60 -12.75
C PHE A 135 5.83 -1.04 -13.76
N MET A 136 5.04 -0.10 -14.27
CA MET A 136 3.97 -0.40 -15.23
C MET A 136 4.53 -0.86 -16.57
N GLU A 137 5.65 -0.30 -17.03
CA GLU A 137 6.35 -0.79 -18.22
C GLU A 137 6.78 -2.24 -18.06
N ALA A 138 7.39 -2.61 -16.92
CA ALA A 138 7.76 -3.98 -16.61
C ALA A 138 6.54 -4.92 -16.55
N VAL A 139 5.41 -4.47 -15.95
CA VAL A 139 4.16 -5.23 -15.94
C VAL A 139 3.74 -5.59 -17.37
N ARG A 140 3.77 -4.62 -18.29
CA ARG A 140 3.41 -4.81 -19.70
C ARG A 140 4.38 -5.73 -20.43
N GLU A 141 5.70 -5.49 -20.28
CA GLU A 141 6.75 -6.24 -20.98
C GLU A 141 6.78 -7.72 -20.61
N HIS A 142 6.54 -8.02 -19.34
CA HIS A 142 6.59 -9.38 -18.80
C HIS A 142 5.23 -10.07 -18.68
N GLY A 143 4.14 -9.38 -19.05
CA GLY A 143 2.79 -9.94 -19.00
C GLY A 143 2.33 -10.28 -17.58
N ALA A 144 2.82 -9.56 -16.57
CA ALA A 144 2.37 -9.74 -15.21
C ALA A 144 0.93 -9.24 -15.04
N GLU A 145 0.13 -9.95 -14.24
CA GLU A 145 -1.21 -9.52 -13.88
C GLU A 145 -1.17 -8.72 -12.58
N LEU A 146 -1.67 -7.49 -12.60
CA LEU A 146 -1.62 -6.59 -11.45
C LEU A 146 -3.03 -6.38 -10.86
N LEU A 147 -3.22 -6.74 -9.58
CA LEU A 147 -4.48 -6.58 -8.85
C LEU A 147 -4.25 -5.72 -7.60
N PRO A 148 -4.99 -4.62 -7.40
CA PRO A 148 -4.84 -3.77 -6.23
C PRO A 148 -5.42 -4.42 -4.97
N ILE A 149 -4.71 -4.29 -3.85
CA ILE A 149 -5.16 -4.74 -2.53
C ILE A 149 -5.58 -3.57 -1.65
N ASP A 150 -4.97 -2.39 -1.82
CA ASP A 150 -5.41 -1.21 -1.08
C ASP A 150 -6.92 -1.03 -1.25
N SER A 151 -7.65 -0.79 -0.15
CA SER A 151 -9.11 -0.87 -0.13
C SER A 151 -9.76 0.07 -1.13
N GLU A 152 -9.25 1.26 -1.29
CA GLU A 152 -9.76 2.27 -2.20
C GLU A 152 -9.53 1.91 -3.66
N HIS A 153 -8.33 1.42 -3.97
CA HIS A 153 -8.01 1.01 -5.35
C HIS A 153 -8.73 -0.28 -5.74
N ASN A 154 -8.86 -1.21 -4.80
CA ASN A 154 -9.66 -2.41 -5.02
C ASN A 154 -11.14 -2.05 -5.23
N ALA A 155 -11.67 -1.07 -4.48
CA ALA A 155 -13.04 -0.56 -4.66
C ALA A 155 -13.24 0.06 -6.05
N ILE A 156 -12.30 0.92 -6.50
CA ILE A 156 -12.31 1.48 -7.85
C ILE A 156 -12.30 0.34 -8.87
N PHE A 157 -11.36 -0.60 -8.75
CA PHE A 157 -11.22 -1.73 -9.65
C PHE A 157 -12.53 -2.52 -9.77
N GLN A 158 -13.23 -2.79 -8.67
CA GLN A 158 -14.52 -3.49 -8.66
C GLN A 158 -15.63 -2.72 -9.38
N CYS A 159 -15.55 -1.38 -9.42
CA CYS A 159 -16.53 -0.51 -10.06
C CYS A 159 -16.24 -0.25 -11.55
N LEU A 160 -15.09 -0.69 -12.07
CA LEU A 160 -14.70 -0.52 -13.47
C LEU A 160 -15.33 -1.61 -14.37
N PRO A 161 -15.58 -1.33 -15.66
CA PRO A 161 -15.92 -2.35 -16.63
C PRO A 161 -14.83 -3.42 -16.75
N VAL A 162 -15.20 -4.67 -17.03
CA VAL A 162 -14.28 -5.81 -17.08
C VAL A 162 -13.13 -5.59 -18.08
N ASP A 163 -13.39 -4.96 -19.21
CA ASP A 163 -12.35 -4.68 -20.22
C ASP A 163 -11.31 -3.67 -19.70
N VAL A 164 -11.71 -2.73 -18.86
CA VAL A 164 -10.81 -1.79 -18.16
C VAL A 164 -10.02 -2.51 -17.07
N GLN A 165 -10.67 -3.38 -16.30
CA GLN A 165 -10.02 -4.17 -15.25
C GLN A 165 -8.87 -5.04 -15.77
N ARG A 166 -8.97 -5.51 -17.03
CA ARG A 166 -7.94 -6.35 -17.68
C ARG A 166 -6.71 -5.59 -18.18
N GLN A 167 -6.72 -4.26 -18.09
CA GLN A 167 -5.67 -3.40 -18.63
C GLN A 167 -5.16 -2.40 -17.57
N PRO A 168 -4.77 -2.86 -16.37
CA PRO A 168 -4.30 -1.94 -15.32
C PRO A 168 -3.10 -1.14 -15.82
N GLY A 169 -3.15 0.18 -15.61
CA GLY A 169 -2.13 1.14 -16.05
C GLY A 169 -2.14 1.51 -17.54
N PHE A 170 -2.98 0.88 -18.36
CA PHE A 170 -3.03 1.11 -19.83
C PHE A 170 -4.44 1.31 -20.35
N CYS A 171 -5.42 1.37 -19.47
CA CYS A 171 -6.83 1.56 -19.86
C CYS A 171 -7.10 3.00 -20.35
N ASP A 172 -8.10 3.13 -21.21
CA ASP A 172 -8.68 4.41 -21.60
C ASP A 172 -9.99 4.63 -20.82
N LEU A 173 -9.90 5.34 -19.69
CA LEU A 173 -11.06 5.64 -18.85
C LEU A 173 -12.12 6.44 -19.62
N ALA A 174 -11.70 7.44 -20.39
CA ALA A 174 -12.62 8.30 -21.14
C ALA A 174 -13.33 7.53 -22.25
N GLY A 175 -12.63 6.67 -22.98
CA GLY A 175 -13.19 5.77 -23.98
C GLY A 175 -14.17 4.76 -23.40
N ALA A 176 -13.91 4.29 -22.18
CA ALA A 176 -14.80 3.39 -21.43
C ALA A 176 -16.01 4.10 -20.78
N GLY A 177 -16.21 5.39 -21.05
CA GLY A 177 -17.35 6.16 -20.51
C GLY A 177 -17.17 6.62 -19.06
N ILE A 178 -15.97 6.53 -18.51
CA ILE A 178 -15.66 6.96 -17.14
C ILE A 178 -15.28 8.44 -17.17
N SER A 179 -15.95 9.24 -16.34
CA SER A 179 -15.67 10.67 -16.21
C SER A 179 -14.72 10.97 -15.06
N LYS A 180 -14.87 10.29 -13.93
CA LYS A 180 -14.04 10.50 -12.74
C LYS A 180 -13.91 9.25 -11.87
N ILE A 181 -12.78 9.16 -11.20
CA ILE A 181 -12.55 8.33 -10.02
C ILE A 181 -12.74 9.22 -8.79
N LEU A 182 -13.61 8.81 -7.88
CA LEU A 182 -13.85 9.48 -6.60
C LEU A 182 -13.14 8.68 -5.51
N LEU A 183 -11.92 9.10 -5.20
CA LEU A 183 -11.06 8.45 -4.21
C LEU A 183 -11.47 8.90 -2.80
N THR A 184 -12.10 8.02 -2.03
CA THR A 184 -12.59 8.37 -0.70
C THR A 184 -11.51 8.19 0.37
N GLY A 185 -11.66 8.88 1.49
CA GLY A 185 -10.85 8.72 2.70
C GLY A 185 -11.59 9.23 3.92
N SER A 186 -11.24 8.73 5.11
CA SER A 186 -11.91 9.13 6.37
C SER A 186 -11.69 10.59 6.75
N GLY A 187 -10.62 11.22 6.25
CA GLY A 187 -10.13 12.51 6.71
C GLY A 187 -9.32 12.42 8.00
N GLY A 188 -9.06 11.23 8.51
CA GLY A 188 -8.28 11.00 9.72
C GLY A 188 -8.95 11.51 11.00
N PRO A 189 -8.24 11.48 12.14
CA PRO A 189 -8.78 11.88 13.44
C PRO A 189 -9.02 13.40 13.57
N PHE A 190 -8.35 14.23 12.77
CA PHE A 190 -8.36 15.70 12.91
C PHE A 190 -9.25 16.43 11.90
N ARG A 191 -10.16 15.73 11.22
CA ARG A 191 -11.02 16.32 10.17
C ARG A 191 -11.93 17.46 10.64
N TYR A 192 -12.23 17.52 11.94
CA TYR A 192 -13.05 18.56 12.57
C TYR A 192 -12.27 19.43 13.57
N ALA A 193 -10.96 19.18 13.78
CA ALA A 193 -10.14 19.96 14.69
C ALA A 193 -9.91 21.38 14.16
N ASP A 194 -9.61 22.34 15.03
CA ASP A 194 -9.12 23.64 14.59
C ASP A 194 -7.73 23.48 13.97
N VAL A 195 -7.46 24.16 12.86
CA VAL A 195 -6.16 24.11 12.17
C VAL A 195 -5.03 24.61 13.06
N GLY A 196 -5.30 25.62 13.90
CA GLY A 196 -4.32 26.15 14.85
C GLY A 196 -3.90 25.15 15.92
N GLU A 197 -4.76 24.20 16.28
CA GLU A 197 -4.47 23.18 17.30
C GLU A 197 -3.58 22.03 16.74
N LEU A 198 -3.43 21.93 15.43
CA LEU A 198 -2.64 20.84 14.81
C LEU A 198 -1.15 20.89 15.19
N HIS A 199 -0.64 22.05 15.59
CA HIS A 199 0.74 22.18 16.09
C HIS A 199 1.00 21.43 17.40
N HIS A 200 -0.05 21.13 18.17
CA HIS A 200 0.03 20.46 19.47
C HIS A 200 -0.31 18.97 19.42
N VAL A 201 -0.55 18.43 18.24
CA VAL A 201 -0.91 17.02 18.05
C VAL A 201 0.25 16.12 18.47
N THR A 202 -0.05 15.15 19.35
CA THR A 202 0.89 14.15 19.81
C THR A 202 0.84 12.87 18.95
N PRO A 203 1.90 12.04 18.96
CA PRO A 203 1.88 10.73 18.30
C PRO A 203 0.68 9.85 18.72
N ALA A 204 0.36 9.82 20.02
CA ALA A 204 -0.78 9.06 20.53
C ALA A 204 -2.12 9.48 19.92
N GLN A 205 -2.33 10.78 19.73
CA GLN A 205 -3.53 11.32 19.09
C GLN A 205 -3.55 11.00 17.58
N ALA A 206 -2.41 11.11 16.89
CA ALA A 206 -2.31 10.87 15.45
C ALA A 206 -2.53 9.39 15.08
N ILE A 207 -2.14 8.45 15.93
CA ILE A 207 -2.35 7.01 15.69
C ILE A 207 -3.77 6.53 16.06
N ALA A 208 -4.57 7.34 16.75
CA ALA A 208 -5.94 6.99 17.15
C ALA A 208 -6.93 7.16 15.97
N HIS A 209 -6.85 6.26 14.97
CA HIS A 209 -7.74 6.31 13.82
C HIS A 209 -9.18 5.92 14.20
N PRO A 210 -10.22 6.68 13.77
CA PRO A 210 -11.60 6.46 14.23
C PRO A 210 -12.24 5.17 13.73
N ASN A 211 -11.87 4.65 12.56
CA ASN A 211 -12.56 3.56 11.88
C ASN A 211 -11.68 2.33 11.60
N TRP A 212 -10.36 2.48 11.49
CA TRP A 212 -9.43 1.44 11.11
C TRP A 212 -8.42 1.15 12.22
N SER A 213 -8.13 -0.13 12.45
CA SER A 213 -6.98 -0.54 13.26
C SER A 213 -5.79 -0.77 12.35
N MET A 214 -4.83 0.15 12.37
CA MET A 214 -3.70 0.19 11.45
C MET A 214 -2.37 0.32 12.20
N GLY A 215 -1.26 0.04 11.49
CA GLY A 215 0.08 0.33 12.02
C GLY A 215 0.31 1.83 12.24
N ALA A 216 1.26 2.17 13.12
CA ALA A 216 1.52 3.57 13.52
C ALA A 216 1.84 4.48 12.32
N LYS A 217 2.70 4.04 11.39
CA LYS A 217 3.09 4.84 10.21
C LYS A 217 1.88 5.23 9.37
N ILE A 218 1.05 4.27 8.97
CA ILE A 218 -0.10 4.52 8.11
C ILE A 218 -1.20 5.30 8.82
N SER A 219 -1.30 5.21 10.17
CA SER A 219 -2.22 6.02 10.96
C SER A 219 -1.83 7.50 10.94
N VAL A 220 -0.52 7.82 11.07
CA VAL A 220 -0.02 9.19 10.91
C VAL A 220 -0.22 9.69 9.47
N ASP A 221 0.03 8.85 8.47
CA ASP A 221 -0.24 9.21 7.07
C ASP A 221 -1.73 9.47 6.82
N SER A 222 -2.62 8.76 7.50
CA SER A 222 -4.07 9.04 7.47
C SER A 222 -4.39 10.37 8.14
N ALA A 223 -3.77 10.67 9.30
CA ALA A 223 -3.97 11.91 10.04
C ALA A 223 -3.52 13.15 9.25
N THR A 224 -2.42 13.05 8.50
CA THR A 224 -1.91 14.11 7.61
C THR A 224 -2.56 14.11 6.22
N MET A 225 -3.39 13.13 5.90
CA MET A 225 -3.89 12.81 4.55
C MET A 225 -2.78 12.51 3.53
N MET A 226 -1.53 12.28 3.96
CA MET A 226 -0.48 11.77 3.07
C MET A 226 -0.83 10.39 2.52
N ASN A 227 -1.45 9.50 3.34
CA ASN A 227 -1.92 8.21 2.83
C ASN A 227 -2.80 8.39 1.59
N LYS A 228 -3.75 9.32 1.63
CA LYS A 228 -4.61 9.65 0.48
C LYS A 228 -3.84 10.29 -0.67
N GLY A 229 -2.81 11.04 -0.37
CA GLY A 229 -1.89 11.58 -1.38
C GLY A 229 -1.10 10.49 -2.10
N LEU A 230 -0.55 9.52 -1.38
CA LEU A 230 0.14 8.35 -1.96
C LEU A 230 -0.83 7.51 -2.80
N GLU A 231 -2.04 7.31 -2.32
CA GLU A 231 -3.09 6.61 -3.05
C GLU A 231 -3.53 7.36 -4.32
N TYR A 232 -3.54 8.70 -4.30
CA TYR A 232 -3.79 9.50 -5.51
C TYR A 232 -2.74 9.23 -6.59
N ILE A 233 -1.46 9.16 -6.19
CA ILE A 233 -0.35 8.83 -7.10
C ILE A 233 -0.49 7.39 -7.61
N GLU A 234 -0.81 6.44 -6.73
CA GLU A 234 -1.02 5.04 -7.10
C GLU A 234 -2.19 4.88 -8.08
N ALA A 235 -3.35 5.53 -7.82
CA ALA A 235 -4.52 5.50 -8.69
C ALA A 235 -4.21 6.00 -10.10
N ARG A 236 -3.37 7.05 -10.24
CA ARG A 236 -2.90 7.54 -11.52
C ARG A 236 -2.21 6.44 -12.33
N TRP A 237 -1.33 5.68 -11.69
CA TRP A 237 -0.59 4.60 -12.36
C TRP A 237 -1.45 3.37 -12.63
N LEU A 238 -2.24 2.92 -11.65
CA LEU A 238 -3.09 1.73 -11.77
C LEU A 238 -4.18 1.89 -12.83
N PHE A 239 -4.76 3.08 -12.92
CA PHE A 239 -5.92 3.31 -13.80
C PHE A 239 -5.60 4.22 -14.99
N ASN A 240 -4.31 4.53 -15.24
CA ASN A 240 -3.89 5.45 -16.30
C ASN A 240 -4.73 6.75 -16.30
N ALA A 241 -5.08 7.23 -15.11
CA ALA A 241 -5.98 8.35 -14.93
C ALA A 241 -5.22 9.68 -15.10
N ALA A 242 -5.79 10.63 -15.84
CA ALA A 242 -5.30 11.99 -15.83
C ALA A 242 -5.58 12.66 -14.46
N PRO A 243 -4.79 13.65 -14.03
CA PRO A 243 -5.00 14.32 -12.74
C PRO A 243 -6.43 14.84 -12.54
N GLU A 244 -7.06 15.34 -13.59
CA GLU A 244 -8.43 15.89 -13.59
C GLU A 244 -9.50 14.81 -13.43
N GLN A 245 -9.15 13.55 -13.69
CA GLN A 245 -10.04 12.41 -13.56
C GLN A 245 -10.06 11.83 -12.15
N ILE A 246 -9.16 12.25 -11.24
CA ILE A 246 -9.13 11.78 -9.85
C ILE A 246 -9.56 12.91 -8.92
N GLN A 247 -10.60 12.67 -8.15
CA GLN A 247 -11.11 13.60 -7.15
C GLN A 247 -11.07 12.95 -5.76
N VAL A 248 -10.38 13.58 -4.82
CA VAL A 248 -10.39 13.14 -3.42
C VAL A 248 -11.69 13.61 -2.74
N VAL A 249 -12.32 12.71 -2.01
CA VAL A 249 -13.56 12.94 -1.27
C VAL A 249 -13.39 12.43 0.17
N ILE A 250 -13.62 13.27 1.16
CA ILE A 250 -13.64 12.83 2.57
C ILE A 250 -15.00 12.21 2.86
N HIS A 251 -14.99 10.95 3.31
CA HIS A 251 -16.16 10.18 3.74
C HIS A 251 -15.92 9.65 5.16
N PRO A 252 -16.38 10.38 6.19
CA PRO A 252 -16.04 10.09 7.58
C PRO A 252 -16.40 8.68 8.08
N GLN A 253 -17.48 8.10 7.56
CA GLN A 253 -17.94 6.77 7.94
C GLN A 253 -17.06 5.64 7.40
N SER A 254 -16.27 5.88 6.35
CA SER A 254 -15.35 4.91 5.72
C SER A 254 -16.04 3.60 5.29
N VAL A 255 -17.32 3.65 4.96
CA VAL A 255 -18.12 2.52 4.48
C VAL A 255 -18.06 2.43 2.96
N ILE A 256 -18.10 3.57 2.27
CA ILE A 256 -17.83 3.67 0.83
C ILE A 256 -16.33 3.78 0.66
N HIS A 257 -15.73 2.71 0.11
CA HIS A 257 -14.27 2.63 -0.03
C HIS A 257 -13.74 3.39 -1.23
N SER A 258 -14.50 3.56 -2.31
CA SER A 258 -14.33 4.52 -3.41
C SER A 258 -15.47 4.37 -4.43
N MET A 259 -15.51 5.28 -5.42
CA MET A 259 -16.56 5.33 -6.42
C MET A 259 -15.97 5.64 -7.81
N VAL A 260 -16.69 5.24 -8.84
CA VAL A 260 -16.41 5.59 -10.25
C VAL A 260 -17.64 6.30 -10.82
N GLN A 261 -17.42 7.48 -11.37
CA GLN A 261 -18.47 8.29 -12.00
C GLN A 261 -18.40 8.15 -13.52
N TYR A 262 -19.56 7.94 -14.14
CA TYR A 262 -19.71 7.71 -15.57
C TYR A 262 -20.24 8.94 -16.30
N LYS A 263 -20.08 8.97 -17.63
CA LYS A 263 -20.55 10.08 -18.50
C LYS A 263 -22.06 10.21 -18.57
N ASP A 264 -22.80 9.14 -18.31
CA ASP A 264 -24.27 9.15 -18.23
C ASP A 264 -24.83 9.76 -16.94
N GLY A 265 -23.92 10.19 -16.03
CA GLY A 265 -24.28 10.78 -14.75
C GLY A 265 -24.39 9.77 -13.61
N SER A 266 -24.27 8.46 -13.89
CA SER A 266 -24.28 7.44 -12.83
C SER A 266 -22.97 7.40 -12.04
N ALA A 267 -23.04 6.92 -10.80
CA ALA A 267 -21.88 6.59 -9.99
C ALA A 267 -22.01 5.17 -9.42
N LEU A 268 -20.96 4.37 -9.57
CA LEU A 268 -20.87 3.06 -8.93
C LEU A 268 -19.92 3.16 -7.74
N ALA A 269 -20.30 2.54 -6.63
CA ALA A 269 -19.55 2.53 -5.39
C ALA A 269 -19.38 1.12 -4.85
N GLN A 270 -18.22 0.81 -4.30
CA GLN A 270 -18.04 -0.40 -3.51
C GLN A 270 -18.16 -0.02 -2.04
N LEU A 271 -19.00 -0.75 -1.32
CA LEU A 271 -19.28 -0.57 0.09
C LEU A 271 -18.95 -1.85 0.86
N GLY A 272 -18.53 -1.69 2.10
CA GLY A 272 -18.27 -2.80 3.02
C GLY A 272 -17.82 -2.34 4.39
N ASN A 273 -17.75 -3.28 5.32
CA ASN A 273 -17.09 -3.03 6.60
C ASN A 273 -15.60 -2.80 6.38
N PRO A 274 -14.94 -1.93 7.18
CA PRO A 274 -13.53 -1.62 7.04
C PRO A 274 -12.65 -2.80 7.50
N ASP A 275 -12.45 -3.79 6.62
CA ASP A 275 -11.60 -4.97 6.85
C ASP A 275 -10.85 -5.34 5.56
N MET A 276 -9.53 -5.46 5.67
CA MET A 276 -8.66 -5.80 4.53
C MET A 276 -8.89 -7.21 3.99
N CYS A 277 -9.56 -8.11 4.72
CA CYS A 277 -9.91 -9.42 4.20
C CYS A 277 -10.84 -9.34 2.98
N THR A 278 -11.67 -8.31 2.86
CA THR A 278 -12.56 -8.11 1.69
C THR A 278 -11.78 -7.88 0.39
N PRO A 279 -10.92 -6.86 0.25
CA PRO A 279 -10.14 -6.65 -0.97
C PRO A 279 -9.14 -7.78 -1.23
N ILE A 280 -8.59 -8.41 -0.19
CA ILE A 280 -7.69 -9.56 -0.31
C ILE A 280 -8.43 -10.77 -0.89
N ALA A 281 -9.61 -11.11 -0.39
CA ALA A 281 -10.41 -12.21 -0.89
C ALA A 281 -10.83 -11.97 -2.35
N HIS A 282 -11.23 -10.74 -2.69
CA HIS A 282 -11.57 -10.35 -4.06
C HIS A 282 -10.38 -10.55 -5.01
N ALA A 283 -9.20 -10.01 -4.67
CA ALA A 283 -8.03 -10.09 -5.54
C ALA A 283 -7.45 -11.51 -5.65
N LEU A 284 -7.44 -12.28 -4.55
CA LEU A 284 -6.99 -13.68 -4.58
C LEU A 284 -7.81 -14.53 -5.55
N ALA A 285 -9.13 -14.33 -5.58
CA ALA A 285 -10.04 -15.16 -6.35
C ALA A 285 -10.46 -14.56 -7.69
N TYR A 286 -10.06 -13.32 -7.99
CA TYR A 286 -10.51 -12.62 -9.19
C TYR A 286 -10.43 -13.50 -10.45
N PRO A 287 -11.49 -13.55 -11.27
CA PRO A 287 -12.74 -12.75 -11.20
C PRO A 287 -13.86 -13.32 -10.30
N GLU A 288 -13.63 -14.44 -9.63
CA GLU A 288 -14.60 -15.05 -8.72
C GLU A 288 -14.70 -14.27 -7.40
N ARG A 289 -15.78 -14.56 -6.62
CA ARG A 289 -15.91 -14.09 -5.24
C ARG A 289 -15.92 -15.27 -4.27
N ILE A 290 -15.22 -15.11 -3.15
CA ILE A 290 -15.03 -16.13 -2.14
C ILE A 290 -15.34 -15.58 -0.75
N GLU A 291 -15.43 -16.46 0.22
CA GLU A 291 -15.56 -16.11 1.63
C GLU A 291 -14.35 -15.29 2.10
N SER A 292 -14.60 -14.10 2.61
CA SER A 292 -13.55 -13.23 3.21
C SER A 292 -13.45 -13.41 4.73
N GLY A 293 -14.51 -13.95 5.36
CA GLY A 293 -14.69 -13.98 6.79
C GLY A 293 -15.09 -12.64 7.40
N VAL A 294 -15.52 -11.68 6.57
CA VAL A 294 -16.03 -10.36 6.98
C VAL A 294 -17.55 -10.39 6.99
N GLU A 295 -18.14 -9.90 8.08
CA GLU A 295 -19.60 -9.83 8.19
C GLU A 295 -20.18 -8.89 7.12
N PRO A 296 -21.37 -9.17 6.57
CA PRO A 296 -22.06 -8.27 5.66
C PRO A 296 -22.32 -6.90 6.30
N LEU A 297 -22.32 -5.85 5.46
CA LEU A 297 -22.63 -4.50 5.92
C LEU A 297 -24.11 -4.40 6.31
N ASP A 298 -24.38 -3.95 7.53
CA ASP A 298 -25.72 -3.64 7.98
C ASP A 298 -26.06 -2.18 7.65
N PHE A 299 -26.84 -1.97 6.60
CA PHE A 299 -27.26 -0.64 6.15
C PHE A 299 -28.12 0.12 7.16
N PHE A 300 -28.85 -0.59 8.02
CA PHE A 300 -29.68 0.05 9.06
C PHE A 300 -28.82 0.62 10.21
N SER A 301 -27.71 -0.03 10.51
CA SER A 301 -26.75 0.46 11.51
C SER A 301 -25.91 1.63 10.99
N VAL A 302 -25.64 1.71 9.69
CA VAL A 302 -24.85 2.80 9.10
C VAL A 302 -25.61 4.13 9.12
N GLY A 303 -26.92 4.10 8.80
CA GLY A 303 -27.81 5.25 8.81
C GLY A 303 -27.53 6.26 7.70
N GLU A 304 -26.52 7.12 7.86
CA GLU A 304 -26.26 8.24 6.93
C GLU A 304 -24.84 8.16 6.32
N PHE A 305 -24.74 8.64 5.09
CA PHE A 305 -23.45 8.90 4.43
C PHE A 305 -23.22 10.40 4.28
N SER A 306 -22.02 10.84 4.63
CA SER A 306 -21.64 12.25 4.45
C SER A 306 -20.36 12.36 3.65
N PHE A 307 -20.24 13.47 2.90
CA PHE A 307 -19.10 13.75 2.03
C PHE A 307 -18.65 15.19 2.23
N ILE A 308 -17.34 15.36 2.40
CA ILE A 308 -16.70 16.63 2.68
C ILE A 308 -15.59 16.88 1.64
N ARG A 309 -15.42 18.11 1.23
CA ARG A 309 -14.27 18.51 0.39
C ARG A 309 -13.01 18.56 1.24
N PRO A 310 -11.86 18.07 0.74
CA PRO A 310 -10.59 18.25 1.43
C PRO A 310 -10.26 19.74 1.59
N ASP A 311 -9.77 20.09 2.77
CA ASP A 311 -9.20 21.40 3.08
C ASP A 311 -7.68 21.29 3.01
N TYR A 312 -7.06 21.93 2.03
CA TYR A 312 -5.63 21.84 1.77
C TYR A 312 -4.76 22.63 2.78
N GLU A 313 -5.31 23.58 3.52
CA GLU A 313 -4.61 24.22 4.63
C GLU A 313 -4.46 23.24 5.80
N ARG A 314 -5.52 22.48 6.08
CA ARG A 314 -5.53 21.38 7.05
C ARG A 314 -4.65 20.21 6.62
N TYR A 315 -4.60 19.91 5.33
CA TYR A 315 -3.92 18.75 4.76
C TYR A 315 -2.85 19.12 3.72
N PRO A 316 -1.81 19.86 4.14
CA PRO A 316 -0.74 20.27 3.20
C PRO A 316 -0.05 19.05 2.56
N CYS A 317 0.07 17.93 3.27
CA CYS A 317 0.66 16.71 2.71
C CYS A 317 -0.14 16.15 1.52
N LEU A 318 -1.47 16.28 1.52
CA LEU A 318 -2.29 15.89 0.36
C LEU A 318 -2.00 16.80 -0.84
N ALA A 319 -1.93 18.11 -0.63
CA ALA A 319 -1.60 19.06 -1.69
C ALA A 319 -0.21 18.80 -2.26
N LEU A 320 0.79 18.52 -1.43
CA LEU A 320 2.15 18.17 -1.83
C LEU A 320 2.17 16.91 -2.70
N ALA A 321 1.44 15.86 -2.31
CA ALA A 321 1.38 14.61 -3.08
C ALA A 321 0.72 14.81 -4.45
N MET A 322 -0.35 15.59 -4.54
CA MET A 322 -0.99 15.94 -5.81
C MET A 322 -0.05 16.75 -6.71
N SER A 323 0.70 17.70 -6.14
CA SER A 323 1.72 18.47 -6.84
C SER A 323 2.88 17.58 -7.31
N ALA A 324 3.39 16.70 -6.45
CA ALA A 324 4.44 15.74 -6.81
C ALA A 324 4.01 14.83 -7.97
N CYS A 325 2.76 14.37 -7.96
CA CYS A 325 2.19 13.56 -9.04
C CYS A 325 2.25 14.29 -10.41
N GLN A 326 2.02 15.58 -10.42
CA GLN A 326 2.10 16.42 -11.65
C GLN A 326 3.55 16.70 -12.06
N GLN A 327 4.46 16.85 -11.12
CA GLN A 327 5.89 17.11 -11.38
C GLN A 327 6.63 15.87 -11.92
N GLY A 328 6.19 14.66 -11.54
CA GLY A 328 6.72 13.40 -12.06
C GLY A 328 7.47 12.56 -11.04
N GLN A 329 8.18 11.56 -11.57
CA GLN A 329 8.71 10.45 -10.77
C GLN A 329 9.77 10.90 -9.73
N GLY A 330 10.61 11.89 -10.05
CA GLY A 330 11.58 12.44 -9.10
C GLY A 330 10.90 13.05 -7.88
N ALA A 331 9.82 13.78 -8.08
CA ALA A 331 9.07 14.42 -7.01
C ALA A 331 8.33 13.40 -6.13
N THR A 332 7.68 12.39 -6.74
CA THR A 332 6.96 11.36 -5.98
C THR A 332 7.91 10.47 -5.17
N THR A 333 9.09 10.14 -5.71
CA THR A 333 10.12 9.38 -5.01
C THR A 333 10.68 10.18 -3.83
N SER A 334 11.03 11.45 -4.05
CA SER A 334 11.58 12.33 -3.01
C SER A 334 10.57 12.58 -1.90
N LEU A 335 9.30 12.81 -2.24
CA LEU A 335 8.21 12.99 -1.29
C LEU A 335 8.00 11.75 -0.42
N ASN A 336 7.94 10.55 -1.02
CA ASN A 336 7.76 9.32 -0.28
C ASN A 336 8.90 9.07 0.72
N ALA A 337 10.14 9.24 0.27
CA ALA A 337 11.33 9.07 1.11
C ALA A 337 11.35 10.06 2.29
N ALA A 338 11.04 11.34 2.02
CA ALA A 338 10.97 12.38 3.05
C ALA A 338 9.87 12.08 4.06
N ASN A 339 8.69 11.66 3.59
CA ASN A 339 7.56 11.36 4.46
C ASN A 339 7.85 10.18 5.40
N GLU A 340 8.48 9.11 4.93
CA GLU A 340 8.84 7.98 5.79
C GLU A 340 9.78 8.42 6.94
N GLU A 341 10.78 9.26 6.65
CA GLU A 341 11.71 9.79 7.66
C GLU A 341 11.02 10.78 8.62
N ALA A 342 10.16 11.67 8.09
CA ALA A 342 9.44 12.66 8.88
C ALA A 342 8.43 12.00 9.83
N VAL A 343 7.68 11.01 9.35
CA VAL A 343 6.73 10.25 10.17
C VAL A 343 7.46 9.46 11.26
N ALA A 344 8.59 8.82 10.95
CA ALA A 344 9.41 8.13 11.93
C ALA A 344 9.96 9.10 13.00
N ALA A 345 10.36 10.30 12.61
CA ALA A 345 10.82 11.33 13.53
C ALA A 345 9.70 11.87 14.43
N PHE A 346 8.50 12.08 13.88
CA PHE A 346 7.32 12.47 14.65
C PHE A 346 6.93 11.40 15.67
N LEU A 347 6.87 10.14 15.26
CA LEU A 347 6.56 9.02 16.17
C LEU A 347 7.59 8.87 17.29
N ALA A 348 8.83 9.28 17.05
CA ALA A 348 9.89 9.35 18.05
C ALA A 348 9.93 10.69 18.82
N GLU A 349 8.92 11.53 18.66
CA GLU A 349 8.77 12.85 19.34
C GLU A 349 9.94 13.81 19.07
N ARG A 350 10.62 13.68 17.91
CA ARG A 350 11.74 14.56 17.53
C ARG A 350 11.32 15.80 16.77
N ILE A 351 10.14 15.79 16.15
CA ILE A 351 9.53 16.92 15.43
C ILE A 351 8.04 16.98 15.72
N GLY A 352 7.41 18.13 15.48
CA GLY A 352 5.96 18.31 15.61
C GLY A 352 5.17 17.73 14.43
N PHE A 353 3.84 17.59 14.60
CA PHE A 353 2.95 17.05 13.58
C PHE A 353 2.98 17.84 12.26
N MET A 354 2.94 19.18 12.34
CA MET A 354 2.99 20.06 11.17
C MET A 354 4.37 20.11 10.52
N ASP A 355 5.43 19.72 11.22
CA ASP A 355 6.78 19.65 10.66
C ASP A 355 6.93 18.52 9.63
N ILE A 356 6.06 17.51 9.67
CA ILE A 356 6.02 16.45 8.64
C ILE A 356 5.84 17.10 7.26
N ALA A 357 4.85 17.98 7.11
CA ALA A 357 4.63 18.68 5.84
C ALA A 357 5.80 19.57 5.44
N ARG A 358 6.43 20.27 6.39
CA ARG A 358 7.59 21.15 6.14
C ARG A 358 8.81 20.38 5.64
N VAL A 359 9.11 19.22 6.24
CA VAL A 359 10.19 18.34 5.77
C VAL A 359 9.90 17.86 4.35
N ASN A 360 8.69 17.39 4.11
CA ASN A 360 8.26 16.89 2.81
C ASN A 360 8.37 17.96 1.73
N GLU A 361 7.88 19.17 2.00
CA GLU A 361 7.94 20.31 1.08
C GLU A 361 9.39 20.69 0.76
N SER A 362 10.24 20.81 1.76
CA SER A 362 11.64 21.19 1.60
C SER A 362 12.43 20.19 0.76
N VAL A 363 12.29 18.88 1.04
CA VAL A 363 12.96 17.85 0.25
C VAL A 363 12.44 17.80 -1.18
N MET A 364 11.13 17.93 -1.38
CA MET A 364 10.53 17.93 -2.71
C MET A 364 10.98 19.17 -3.53
N ALA A 365 11.09 20.34 -2.90
CA ALA A 365 11.56 21.56 -3.57
C ALA A 365 13.03 21.44 -4.04
N GLU A 366 13.88 20.78 -3.26
CA GLU A 366 15.30 20.60 -3.60
C GLU A 366 15.55 19.47 -4.61
N LEU A 367 14.84 18.36 -4.50
CA LEU A 367 15.13 17.12 -5.23
C LEU A 367 14.04 16.70 -6.22
N GLY A 368 12.85 17.28 -6.16
CA GLY A 368 11.70 16.85 -6.96
C GLY A 368 11.89 16.97 -8.47
N SER A 369 12.74 17.88 -8.95
CA SER A 369 13.08 18.01 -10.37
C SER A 369 14.16 17.05 -10.87
N SER A 370 14.68 16.16 -10.00
CA SER A 370 15.72 15.21 -10.37
C SER A 370 15.22 14.23 -11.42
N ALA A 371 15.94 14.15 -12.53
CA ALA A 371 15.65 13.18 -13.57
C ALA A 371 16.16 11.79 -13.14
N ALA A 372 15.35 10.76 -13.39
CA ALA A 372 15.73 9.37 -13.19
C ALA A 372 15.46 8.60 -14.50
N GLY A 373 16.50 8.05 -15.07
CA GLY A 373 16.43 7.26 -16.31
C GLY A 373 16.28 5.76 -16.08
N SER A 374 16.37 5.33 -14.83
CA SER A 374 16.30 3.92 -14.46
C SER A 374 15.74 3.73 -13.04
N LEU A 375 15.36 2.49 -12.74
CA LEU A 375 14.97 2.10 -11.38
C LEU A 375 16.13 2.28 -10.38
N ALA A 376 17.37 2.07 -10.81
CA ALA A 376 18.55 2.30 -9.98
C ALA A 376 18.72 3.77 -9.61
N ASP A 377 18.45 4.69 -10.55
CA ASP A 377 18.48 6.13 -10.26
C ASP A 377 17.42 6.53 -9.24
N LEU A 378 16.22 5.95 -9.32
CA LEU A 378 15.16 6.19 -8.33
C LEU A 378 15.54 5.69 -6.94
N ILE A 379 16.16 4.52 -6.84
CA ILE A 379 16.65 3.99 -5.57
C ILE A 379 17.76 4.89 -4.99
N ALA A 380 18.65 5.40 -5.83
CA ALA A 380 19.68 6.34 -5.41
C ALA A 380 19.09 7.67 -4.95
N LEU A 381 18.06 8.18 -5.67
CA LEU A 381 17.34 9.39 -5.32
C LEU A 381 16.58 9.21 -3.99
N ASP A 382 15.92 8.08 -3.76
CA ASP A 382 15.30 7.75 -2.46
C ASP A 382 16.30 7.84 -1.31
N GLY A 383 17.48 7.25 -1.47
CA GLY A 383 18.56 7.34 -0.48
C GLY A 383 19.02 8.80 -0.22
N THR A 384 19.16 9.59 -1.28
CA THR A 384 19.54 11.01 -1.17
C THR A 384 18.46 11.82 -0.47
N ALA A 385 17.20 11.60 -0.82
CA ALA A 385 16.05 12.27 -0.21
C ALA A 385 15.92 11.93 1.30
N ARG A 386 16.12 10.66 1.67
CA ARG A 386 16.17 10.25 3.09
C ARG A 386 17.27 10.95 3.86
N ALA A 387 18.49 10.99 3.31
CA ALA A 387 19.61 11.69 3.96
C ALA A 387 19.30 13.17 4.15
N ARG A 388 18.70 13.84 3.15
CA ARG A 388 18.31 15.23 3.25
C ARG A 388 17.19 15.48 4.28
N ALA A 389 16.17 14.62 4.29
CA ALA A 389 15.10 14.67 5.30
C ALA A 389 15.66 14.53 6.72
N GLN A 390 16.57 13.57 6.95
CA GLN A 390 17.22 13.39 8.26
C GLN A 390 18.04 14.60 8.69
N GLN A 391 18.67 15.33 7.74
CA GLN A 391 19.37 16.57 8.05
C GLN A 391 18.37 17.66 8.48
N LEU A 392 17.29 17.89 7.73
CA LEU A 392 16.26 18.87 8.08
C LEU A 392 15.60 18.55 9.44
N ILE A 393 15.33 17.28 9.70
CA ILE A 393 14.79 16.83 11.00
C ILE A 393 15.73 17.22 12.16
N LYS A 394 17.04 17.11 11.98
CA LYS A 394 18.01 17.54 13.02
C LYS A 394 18.01 19.06 13.21
N GLU A 395 17.81 19.83 12.14
CA GLU A 395 17.73 21.30 12.20
C GLU A 395 16.43 21.77 12.91
N LEU A 396 15.33 21.01 12.79
CA LEU A 396 14.05 21.30 13.44
C LEU A 396 14.01 20.85 14.92
N ALA A 397 14.80 19.87 15.29
CA ALA A 397 14.85 19.28 16.64
C ALA A 397 15.63 20.14 17.66
N VAL A 398 16.09 21.31 17.30
CA VAL A 398 16.90 22.22 18.17
C VAL A 398 16.04 23.20 18.96
#